data_97d1f48890cb92626b393f9e69082d3d
#
_entry.id   97d1f48890cb92626b393f9e69082d3d
#
_cell.length_a   1.000
_cell.length_b   1.000
_cell.length_c   1.000
_cell.angle_alpha   90.00
_cell.angle_beta   90.00
_cell.angle_gamma   90.00
#
_symmetry.space_group_name_H-M   'P 1'
#
loop_
_entity.id
_entity.type
_entity.pdbx_description
1 polymer ?
#
loop_
_entity_poly.entity_id
_entity_poly.type
_entity_poly.pdbx_seq_one_letter_code
_entity_poly.pdbx_strand_id
1 'polypeptide(L)'
;HLCAWKAGCKYMAQPQDRDYDEQLLWRMVDTACTAIINRQDIYDLESTPDEVCTKTFVDGSKECIFESVFRGYWNEFDEMTESNMTNLGRRYEAYPAIPGKKIGDNKKTEYRILNSTVREMFQDYTDGGTPVTDLRGDAWFYEFETMEQEDEEITGGYAYPYKWRYARVATDGYMAGQFINFDQNKTWWRLADIYLLRAECRARLNDRAGAIADLNKIRNRAKAKRYNESEYDGNLRYAIFKEREKELLMEGTRYFDVLRNGYYKTELYGNFRNVSDQDVVDGVFFN
;
A
#
# COMPACT_ATOMS: atom_id res chain seq x y z
N HIS A 1 -5.76 -0.58 -14.19
CA HIS A 1 -6.49 -1.20 -13.08
C HIS A 1 -7.80 -1.87 -13.49
N LEU A 2 -8.71 -1.21 -14.25
CA LEU A 2 -10.02 -1.80 -14.61
C LEU A 2 -9.90 -3.12 -15.38
N CYS A 3 -9.00 -3.22 -16.36
CA CYS A 3 -8.78 -4.45 -17.11
C CYS A 3 -8.20 -5.56 -16.20
N ALA A 4 -7.26 -5.22 -15.32
CA ALA A 4 -6.69 -6.16 -14.35
C ALA A 4 -7.76 -6.67 -13.36
N TRP A 5 -8.61 -5.79 -12.87
CA TRP A 5 -9.73 -6.15 -12.02
C TRP A 5 -10.68 -7.11 -12.74
N LYS A 6 -11.15 -6.74 -13.93
CA LYS A 6 -12.06 -7.58 -14.70
C LYS A 6 -11.45 -8.95 -15.00
N ALA A 7 -10.18 -9.01 -15.38
CA ALA A 7 -9.51 -10.27 -15.69
C ALA A 7 -9.29 -11.12 -14.43
N GLY A 8 -8.76 -10.55 -13.37
CA GLY A 8 -8.42 -11.28 -12.14
C GLY A 8 -9.64 -11.72 -11.32
N CYS A 9 -10.71 -10.91 -11.34
CA CYS A 9 -11.95 -11.17 -10.61
C CYS A 9 -13.03 -11.90 -11.47
N LYS A 10 -12.64 -12.59 -12.52
CA LYS A 10 -13.57 -13.33 -13.37
C LYS A 10 -14.43 -14.32 -12.59
N TYR A 11 -13.88 -14.93 -11.55
CA TYR A 11 -14.59 -15.85 -10.68
C TYR A 11 -15.75 -15.20 -9.90
N MET A 12 -15.69 -13.87 -9.68
CA MET A 12 -16.74 -13.09 -9.01
C MET A 12 -17.86 -12.65 -9.94
N ALA A 13 -17.68 -12.77 -11.26
CA ALA A 13 -18.72 -12.42 -12.20
C ALA A 13 -19.80 -13.52 -12.25
N GLN A 14 -21.04 -13.13 -12.60
CA GLN A 14 -22.09 -14.10 -12.84
C GLN A 14 -21.69 -15.01 -14.03
N PRO A 15 -22.06 -16.30 -14.03
CA PRO A 15 -21.64 -17.24 -15.07
C PRO A 15 -21.88 -16.77 -16.50
N GLN A 16 -23.01 -16.12 -16.77
CA GLN A 16 -23.36 -15.57 -18.09
C GLN A 16 -22.48 -14.39 -18.51
N ASP A 17 -21.80 -13.73 -17.55
CA ASP A 17 -20.97 -12.55 -17.79
C ASP A 17 -19.47 -12.89 -17.88
N ARG A 18 -19.14 -14.20 -17.88
CA ARG A 18 -17.75 -14.67 -17.93
C ARG A 18 -17.21 -14.91 -19.34
N ASP A 19 -17.99 -14.65 -20.36
CA ASP A 19 -17.59 -14.85 -21.76
C ASP A 19 -16.74 -13.65 -22.26
N TYR A 20 -15.48 -13.62 -21.83
CA TYR A 20 -14.48 -12.68 -22.31
C TYR A 20 -13.07 -13.25 -22.23
N ASP A 21 -12.18 -12.75 -23.10
CA ASP A 21 -10.78 -13.15 -23.17
C ASP A 21 -9.95 -12.46 -22.05
N GLU A 22 -9.62 -13.23 -21.02
CA GLU A 22 -8.75 -12.76 -19.93
C GLU A 22 -7.34 -12.40 -20.41
N GLN A 23 -6.80 -13.16 -21.38
CA GLN A 23 -5.47 -12.92 -21.91
C GLN A 23 -5.42 -11.59 -22.67
N LEU A 24 -6.50 -11.26 -23.38
CA LEU A 24 -6.62 -9.95 -24.02
C LEU A 24 -6.60 -8.82 -22.98
N LEU A 25 -7.35 -8.96 -21.91
CA LEU A 25 -7.39 -7.95 -20.83
C LEU A 25 -6.03 -7.79 -20.18
N TRP A 26 -5.30 -8.88 -19.91
CA TRP A 26 -3.94 -8.80 -19.36
C TRP A 26 -2.96 -8.14 -20.35
N ARG A 27 -3.04 -8.42 -21.66
CA ARG A 27 -2.26 -7.70 -22.67
C ARG A 27 -2.55 -6.20 -22.70
N MET A 28 -3.81 -5.81 -22.52
CA MET A 28 -4.18 -4.39 -22.40
C MET A 28 -3.55 -3.74 -21.14
N VAL A 29 -3.48 -4.47 -20.03
CA VAL A 29 -2.79 -4.01 -18.81
C VAL A 29 -1.31 -3.78 -19.09
N ASP A 30 -0.60 -4.76 -19.68
CA ASP A 30 0.82 -4.64 -20.00
C ASP A 30 1.09 -3.43 -20.91
N THR A 31 0.27 -3.27 -21.96
CA THR A 31 0.39 -2.15 -22.89
C THR A 31 0.21 -0.80 -22.18
N ALA A 32 -0.83 -0.66 -21.35
CA ALA A 32 -1.11 0.58 -20.63
C ALA A 32 -0.03 0.90 -19.60
N CYS A 33 0.41 -0.08 -18.80
CA CYS A 33 1.48 0.10 -17.83
C CYS A 33 2.81 0.46 -18.53
N THR A 34 3.11 -0.20 -19.63
CA THR A 34 4.32 0.07 -20.42
C THR A 34 4.30 1.48 -21.01
N ALA A 35 3.14 1.94 -21.50
CA ALA A 35 2.98 3.29 -22.01
C ALA A 35 3.28 4.36 -20.94
N ILE A 36 2.83 4.14 -19.69
CA ILE A 36 3.12 5.04 -18.56
C ILE A 36 4.59 4.99 -18.20
N ILE A 37 5.16 3.80 -18.02
CA ILE A 37 6.55 3.60 -17.59
C ILE A 37 7.55 4.19 -18.62
N ASN A 38 7.21 4.17 -19.88
CA ASN A 38 8.06 4.74 -20.94
C ASN A 38 8.04 6.27 -20.96
N ARG A 39 7.12 6.94 -20.24
CA ARG A 39 7.08 8.40 -20.14
C ARG A 39 8.03 8.92 -19.05
N GLN A 40 9.31 8.58 -19.17
CA GLN A 40 10.38 9.00 -18.25
C GLN A 40 10.60 10.52 -18.24
N ASP A 41 10.10 11.21 -19.25
CA ASP A 41 10.01 12.67 -19.29
C ASP A 41 9.07 13.24 -18.22
N ILE A 42 8.03 12.48 -17.85
CA ILE A 42 6.99 12.87 -16.88
C ILE A 42 7.15 12.07 -15.58
N TYR A 43 7.32 10.75 -15.66
CA TYR A 43 7.28 9.85 -14.52
C TYR A 43 8.63 9.22 -14.22
N ASP A 44 8.99 9.19 -12.94
CA ASP A 44 10.14 8.45 -12.43
C ASP A 44 9.87 8.00 -10.99
N LEU A 45 10.56 6.95 -10.55
CA LEU A 45 10.51 6.52 -9.15
C LEU A 45 11.36 7.45 -8.30
N GLU A 46 10.89 7.77 -7.09
CA GLU A 46 11.74 8.38 -6.09
C GLU A 46 12.93 7.48 -5.77
N SER A 47 14.05 8.08 -5.38
CA SER A 47 15.31 7.36 -5.20
C SER A 47 15.28 6.42 -4.00
N THR A 48 14.50 6.76 -2.98
CA THR A 48 14.35 5.99 -1.75
C THR A 48 12.89 5.90 -1.30
N PRO A 49 12.54 4.90 -0.48
CA PRO A 49 11.21 4.83 0.14
C PRO A 49 10.90 6.05 1.02
N ASP A 50 11.88 6.64 1.68
CA ASP A 50 11.69 7.84 2.49
C ASP A 50 11.26 9.04 1.63
N GLU A 51 11.82 9.19 0.44
CA GLU A 51 11.41 10.23 -0.51
C GLU A 51 9.97 10.07 -1.00
N VAL A 52 9.43 8.86 -1.04
CA VAL A 52 7.99 8.66 -1.31
C VAL A 52 7.15 9.35 -0.23
N CYS A 53 7.53 9.21 1.04
CA CYS A 53 6.81 9.82 2.15
C CYS A 53 6.96 11.35 2.20
N THR A 54 8.14 11.85 1.83
CA THR A 54 8.51 13.27 1.99
C THR A 54 8.27 14.10 0.73
N LYS A 55 8.13 13.47 -0.43
CA LYS A 55 7.89 14.15 -1.71
C LYS A 55 6.58 13.73 -2.34
N THR A 56 6.42 12.43 -2.66
CA THR A 56 5.25 11.93 -3.42
C THR A 56 3.93 12.21 -2.70
N PHE A 57 3.91 12.07 -1.37
CA PHE A 57 2.69 12.30 -0.59
C PHE A 57 2.49 13.75 -0.14
N VAL A 58 3.42 14.65 -0.45
CA VAL A 58 3.38 16.03 0.03
C VAL A 58 2.98 17.01 -1.07
N ASP A 59 3.71 17.06 -2.15
CA ASP A 59 3.46 18.06 -3.21
C ASP A 59 3.98 17.56 -4.56
N GLY A 60 3.26 16.63 -5.15
CA GLY A 60 3.45 16.19 -6.53
C GLY A 60 4.89 15.87 -6.92
N SER A 61 5.22 14.61 -6.99
CA SER A 61 6.51 14.17 -7.51
C SER A 61 6.34 13.48 -8.86
N LYS A 62 7.45 13.17 -9.51
CA LYS A 62 7.42 12.35 -10.73
C LYS A 62 6.90 10.93 -10.49
N GLU A 63 6.90 10.43 -9.25
CA GLU A 63 6.31 9.14 -8.93
C GLU A 63 4.78 9.20 -8.83
N CYS A 64 4.19 10.36 -8.55
CA CYS A 64 2.75 10.54 -8.47
C CYS A 64 2.10 10.55 -9.86
N ILE A 65 1.06 9.74 -10.04
CA ILE A 65 0.27 9.70 -11.29
C ILE A 65 -1.08 10.37 -11.09
N PHE A 66 -1.73 10.10 -9.95
CA PHE A 66 -3.02 10.68 -9.63
C PHE A 66 -3.16 10.87 -8.13
N GLU A 67 -3.53 12.09 -7.74
CA GLU A 67 -3.69 12.45 -6.33
C GLU A 67 -4.86 13.41 -6.11
N SER A 68 -5.39 13.40 -4.89
CA SER A 68 -6.23 14.46 -4.36
C SER A 68 -5.35 15.40 -3.56
N VAL A 69 -5.29 16.64 -3.97
CA VAL A 69 -4.48 17.67 -3.31
C VAL A 69 -5.28 18.28 -2.17
N PHE A 70 -4.76 18.14 -0.95
CA PHE A 70 -5.32 18.78 0.24
C PHE A 70 -4.46 19.99 0.59
N ARG A 71 -4.94 21.16 0.26
CA ARG A 71 -4.31 22.43 0.66
C ARG A 71 -5.08 23.02 1.83
N GLY A 72 -4.36 23.45 2.83
CA GLY A 72 -4.94 24.05 4.02
C GLY A 72 -5.51 25.44 3.76
N TYR A 73 -6.51 25.54 2.92
CA TYR A 73 -7.32 26.76 2.78
C TYR A 73 -8.26 26.84 3.99
N TRP A 74 -7.71 27.30 5.09
CA TRP A 74 -8.41 27.41 6.36
C TRP A 74 -9.46 28.53 6.35
N ASN A 75 -9.35 29.51 5.45
CA ASN A 75 -10.16 30.74 5.50
C ASN A 75 -11.26 30.87 4.43
N GLU A 76 -11.38 29.94 3.49
CA GLU A 76 -12.29 30.13 2.35
C GLU A 76 -13.31 29.03 2.13
N PHE A 77 -13.19 27.90 2.81
CA PHE A 77 -14.14 26.81 2.68
C PHE A 77 -14.61 26.34 4.04
N ASP A 78 -15.83 26.65 4.29
CA ASP A 78 -16.65 26.35 5.45
C ASP A 78 -16.48 24.96 6.06
N GLU A 79 -16.97 24.80 7.29
CA GLU A 79 -17.04 23.63 8.14
C GLU A 79 -17.29 22.28 7.42
N MET A 80 -17.98 22.31 6.28
CA MET A 80 -18.31 21.11 5.51
C MET A 80 -17.09 20.53 4.77
N THR A 81 -16.19 21.36 4.23
CA THR A 81 -14.98 20.92 3.56
C THR A 81 -13.95 20.45 4.57
N GLU A 82 -13.89 21.12 5.71
CA GLU A 82 -13.02 20.75 6.82
C GLU A 82 -13.42 19.39 7.42
N SER A 83 -14.70 19.16 7.65
CA SER A 83 -15.22 17.89 8.16
C SER A 83 -14.90 16.72 7.24
N ASN A 84 -15.03 16.90 5.93
CA ASN A 84 -14.74 15.86 4.95
C ASN A 84 -13.24 15.61 4.81
N MET A 85 -12.41 16.64 4.81
CA MET A 85 -10.95 16.52 4.78
C MET A 85 -10.41 15.92 6.08
N THR A 86 -10.96 16.30 7.23
CA THR A 86 -10.62 15.70 8.52
C THR A 86 -10.97 14.22 8.55
N ASN A 87 -12.10 13.81 8.00
CA ASN A 87 -12.49 12.41 7.93
C ASN A 87 -11.60 11.60 6.98
N LEU A 88 -11.17 12.16 5.86
CA LEU A 88 -10.20 11.51 4.98
C LEU A 88 -8.81 11.42 5.63
N GLY A 89 -8.34 12.48 6.28
CA GLY A 89 -7.09 12.48 7.03
C GLY A 89 -7.10 11.47 8.17
N ARG A 90 -8.19 11.38 8.92
CA ARG A 90 -8.35 10.42 10.02
C ARG A 90 -8.30 8.96 9.59
N ARG A 91 -8.62 8.65 8.35
CA ARG A 91 -8.51 7.27 7.84
C ARG A 91 -7.09 6.74 7.81
N TYR A 92 -6.10 7.62 7.91
CA TYR A 92 -4.68 7.27 7.99
C TYR A 92 -4.10 7.41 9.39
N GLU A 93 -4.89 7.85 10.36
CA GLU A 93 -4.49 7.78 11.76
C GLU A 93 -4.28 6.33 12.14
N ALA A 94 -3.10 6.05 12.59
CA ALA A 94 -2.75 4.73 13.04
C ALA A 94 -2.37 4.77 14.52
N TYR A 95 -2.68 3.71 15.21
CA TYR A 95 -2.28 3.49 16.59
C TYR A 95 -0.97 2.70 16.62
N PRO A 96 -0.05 3.00 17.50
CA PRO A 96 -0.05 4.10 18.45
C PRO A 96 0.41 5.43 17.81
N ALA A 97 0.11 6.55 18.48
CA ALA A 97 0.65 7.83 18.05
C ALA A 97 2.15 7.91 18.34
N ILE A 98 2.88 8.52 17.40
CA ILE A 98 4.32 8.70 17.52
C ILE A 98 4.64 9.55 18.75
N PRO A 99 5.56 9.12 19.65
CA PRO A 99 5.95 9.85 20.83
C PRO A 99 6.39 11.29 20.52
N GLY A 100 5.97 12.24 21.36
CA GLY A 100 6.33 13.66 21.21
C GLY A 100 5.63 14.38 20.06
N LYS A 101 4.87 13.71 19.20
CA LYS A 101 3.98 14.34 18.22
C LYS A 101 2.57 14.38 18.79
N LYS A 102 2.02 15.57 18.90
CA LYS A 102 0.61 15.77 19.32
C LYS A 102 -0.32 15.42 18.17
N ILE A 103 -0.39 14.16 17.82
CA ILE A 103 -1.39 13.61 16.93
C ILE A 103 -2.54 13.21 17.84
N GLY A 104 -3.62 13.92 17.82
CA GLY A 104 -4.88 13.78 18.50
C GLY A 104 -5.13 12.72 19.59
N ASP A 105 -6.32 12.67 20.13
CA ASP A 105 -6.73 11.63 21.08
C ASP A 105 -6.86 10.28 20.35
N ASN A 106 -5.87 9.43 20.53
CA ASN A 106 -5.69 8.13 19.86
C ASN A 106 -6.77 7.09 20.10
N LYS A 107 -7.79 7.41 20.84
CA LYS A 107 -8.89 6.48 21.17
C LYS A 107 -9.74 6.05 19.97
N LYS A 108 -9.50 6.62 18.77
CA LYS A 108 -10.29 6.37 17.56
C LYS A 108 -9.48 5.93 16.36
N THR A 109 -8.26 5.47 16.55
CA THR A 109 -7.40 5.05 15.45
C THR A 109 -7.91 3.76 14.81
N GLU A 110 -8.02 3.77 13.49
CA GLU A 110 -8.59 2.66 12.72
C GLU A 110 -7.55 1.62 12.32
N TYR A 111 -6.26 2.00 12.29
CA TYR A 111 -5.18 1.13 11.83
C TYR A 111 -4.25 0.73 12.98
N ARG A 112 -4.08 -0.58 13.14
CA ARG A 112 -3.14 -1.16 14.08
C ARG A 112 -2.37 -2.28 13.39
N ILE A 113 -1.05 -2.22 13.44
CA ILE A 113 -0.21 -3.26 12.88
C ILE A 113 0.71 -3.77 13.98
N LEU A 114 0.70 -5.08 14.21
CA LEU A 114 1.56 -5.71 15.20
C LEU A 114 3.03 -5.57 14.82
N ASN A 115 3.90 -5.33 15.79
CA ASN A 115 5.34 -5.28 15.60
C ASN A 115 5.87 -6.57 14.97
N SER A 116 5.40 -7.73 15.44
CA SER A 116 5.77 -9.02 14.87
C SER A 116 5.46 -9.11 13.37
N THR A 117 4.29 -8.61 12.94
CA THR A 117 3.93 -8.56 11.53
C THR A 117 4.85 -7.65 10.73
N VAL A 118 5.18 -6.47 11.27
CA VAL A 118 6.10 -5.53 10.60
C VAL A 118 7.50 -6.13 10.50
N ARG A 119 7.98 -6.78 11.55
CA ARG A 119 9.26 -7.50 11.55
C ARG A 119 9.27 -8.60 10.50
N GLU A 120 8.25 -9.43 10.46
CA GLU A 120 8.13 -10.47 9.43
C GLU A 120 8.13 -9.89 8.01
N MET A 121 7.49 -8.75 7.81
CA MET A 121 7.43 -8.11 6.50
C MET A 121 8.76 -7.54 6.03
N PHE A 122 9.55 -6.91 6.91
CA PHE A 122 10.69 -6.08 6.50
C PHE A 122 12.05 -6.62 6.96
N GLN A 123 12.09 -7.60 7.85
CA GLN A 123 13.33 -8.34 8.13
C GLN A 123 13.53 -9.43 7.08
N ASP A 124 14.69 -9.43 6.45
CA ASP A 124 15.08 -10.46 5.50
C ASP A 124 16.56 -10.81 5.71
N TYR A 125 16.96 -11.95 5.17
CA TYR A 125 18.31 -12.45 5.31
C TYR A 125 18.83 -12.95 3.96
N THR A 126 20.11 -12.77 3.72
CA THR A 126 20.78 -13.43 2.60
C THR A 126 20.76 -14.96 2.81
N ASP A 127 21.07 -15.73 1.78
CA ASP A 127 21.16 -17.19 1.89
C ASP A 127 22.26 -17.63 2.87
N GLY A 128 23.22 -16.74 3.19
CA GLY A 128 24.23 -16.92 4.24
C GLY A 128 23.83 -16.45 5.64
N GLY A 129 22.56 -16.04 5.84
CA GLY A 129 22.06 -15.59 7.15
C GLY A 129 22.43 -14.15 7.54
N THR A 130 22.99 -13.37 6.61
CA THR A 130 23.27 -11.94 6.86
C THR A 130 21.99 -11.12 6.73
N PRO A 131 21.66 -10.24 7.70
CA PRO A 131 20.49 -9.36 7.58
C PRO A 131 20.54 -8.48 6.33
N VAL A 132 19.41 -8.35 5.65
CA VAL A 132 19.21 -7.41 4.54
C VAL A 132 18.37 -6.25 5.06
N THR A 133 18.86 -5.04 4.85
CA THR A 133 18.15 -3.82 5.23
C THR A 133 17.15 -3.46 4.15
N ASP A 134 15.86 -3.72 4.40
CA ASP A 134 14.79 -3.15 3.57
C ASP A 134 14.48 -1.74 4.08
N LEU A 135 14.84 -0.73 3.29
CA LEU A 135 14.67 0.69 3.67
C LEU A 135 13.22 1.08 3.95
N ARG A 136 12.26 0.27 3.56
CA ARG A 136 10.84 0.54 3.83
C ARG A 136 10.47 0.33 5.29
N GLY A 137 11.21 -0.51 6.02
CA GLY A 137 11.02 -0.66 7.46
C GLY A 137 11.09 0.71 8.15
N ASP A 138 12.20 1.42 7.98
CA ASP A 138 12.41 2.75 8.56
C ASP A 138 11.56 3.85 7.92
N ALA A 139 11.24 3.71 6.63
CA ALA A 139 10.42 4.70 5.94
C ALA A 139 8.93 4.60 6.28
N TRP A 140 8.41 3.40 6.50
CA TRP A 140 6.99 3.18 6.80
C TRP A 140 6.68 3.20 8.29
N PHE A 141 7.69 2.93 9.16
CA PHE A 141 7.52 2.85 10.61
C PHE A 141 8.57 3.67 11.35
N TYR A 142 8.12 4.38 12.37
CA TYR A 142 8.99 5.18 13.22
C TYR A 142 9.81 4.27 14.13
N GLU A 143 11.12 4.51 14.18
CA GLU A 143 12.06 3.76 15.03
C GLU A 143 11.94 2.23 14.87
N PHE A 144 11.87 1.77 13.60
CA PHE A 144 11.71 0.37 13.26
C PHE A 144 12.66 -0.58 14.00
N GLU A 145 13.92 -0.19 14.18
CA GLU A 145 14.93 -1.00 14.86
C GLU A 145 14.66 -1.18 16.37
N THR A 146 14.02 -0.19 17.01
CA THR A 146 13.80 -0.16 18.47
C THR A 146 12.37 -0.50 18.86
N MET A 147 11.46 -0.67 17.90
CA MET A 147 10.03 -0.83 18.18
C MET A 147 9.69 -2.02 19.10
N GLU A 148 10.54 -3.04 19.17
CA GLU A 148 10.35 -4.15 20.11
C GLU A 148 10.69 -3.78 21.56
N GLN A 149 11.56 -2.79 21.78
CA GLN A 149 11.98 -2.38 23.12
C GLN A 149 10.93 -1.51 23.81
N GLU A 150 10.08 -0.85 23.04
CA GLU A 150 9.01 0.01 23.55
C GLU A 150 7.65 -0.69 23.65
N ASP A 151 7.62 -1.99 23.34
CA ASP A 151 6.45 -2.66 22.83
C ASP A 151 5.31 -2.87 23.81
N GLU A 152 5.63 -3.33 25.01
CA GLU A 152 4.55 -3.86 25.87
C GLU A 152 3.93 -2.78 26.75
N GLU A 153 4.70 -1.81 27.20
CA GLU A 153 4.23 -0.79 28.14
C GLU A 153 3.56 0.42 27.45
N ILE A 154 4.09 0.82 26.30
CA ILE A 154 3.67 2.07 25.63
C ILE A 154 2.81 1.79 24.40
N THR A 155 3.19 0.83 23.57
CA THR A 155 2.55 0.58 22.28
C THR A 155 1.52 -0.54 22.31
N GLY A 156 1.50 -1.35 23.36
CA GLY A 156 0.66 -2.55 23.44
C GLY A 156 0.95 -3.59 22.35
N GLY A 157 2.20 -3.63 21.86
CA GLY A 157 2.61 -4.58 20.82
C GLY A 157 2.37 -4.11 19.38
N TYR A 158 2.07 -2.83 19.17
CA TYR A 158 1.81 -2.27 17.84
C TYR A 158 2.95 -1.37 17.36
N ALA A 159 3.25 -1.44 16.06
CA ALA A 159 4.23 -0.59 15.41
C ALA A 159 3.70 0.84 15.22
N TYR A 160 4.60 1.81 15.25
CA TYR A 160 4.28 3.21 14.97
C TYR A 160 4.30 3.49 13.46
N PRO A 161 3.15 3.63 12.78
CA PRO A 161 3.12 3.98 11.37
C PRO A 161 3.71 5.36 11.12
N TYR A 162 4.57 5.47 10.13
CA TYR A 162 5.31 6.69 9.82
C TYR A 162 5.24 7.10 8.35
N LYS A 163 4.60 6.32 7.52
CA LYS A 163 4.42 6.58 6.09
C LYS A 163 3.66 7.89 5.85
N TRP A 164 2.66 8.17 6.69
CA TRP A 164 1.89 9.41 6.73
C TRP A 164 2.32 10.21 7.96
N ARG A 165 3.32 11.09 7.80
CA ARG A 165 4.05 11.68 8.93
C ARG A 165 3.85 13.17 9.14
N TYR A 166 3.21 13.85 8.21
CA TYR A 166 2.98 15.28 8.30
C TYR A 166 1.59 15.56 8.82
N ALA A 167 1.49 15.77 10.12
CA ALA A 167 0.25 16.11 10.79
C ALA A 167 0.07 17.61 10.87
N ARG A 168 -1.11 18.08 10.55
CA ARG A 168 -1.54 19.45 10.84
C ARG A 168 -2.15 19.49 12.23
N VAL A 169 -1.72 20.45 13.02
CA VAL A 169 -2.15 20.67 14.40
C VAL A 169 -2.69 22.09 14.52
N ALA A 170 -3.80 22.28 15.21
CA ALA A 170 -4.34 23.62 15.47
C ALA A 170 -3.33 24.45 16.25
N THR A 171 -3.09 25.68 15.82
CA THR A 171 -2.08 26.57 16.40
C THR A 171 -2.62 27.47 17.50
N ASP A 172 -3.92 27.70 17.51
CA ASP A 172 -4.57 28.68 18.38
C ASP A 172 -5.98 28.25 18.83
N GLY A 173 -6.58 29.05 19.70
CA GLY A 173 -7.93 28.84 20.20
C GLY A 173 -8.09 27.65 21.14
N TYR A 174 -9.33 27.24 21.36
CA TYR A 174 -9.71 26.12 22.24
C TYR A 174 -9.14 24.77 21.74
N MET A 175 -8.90 24.67 20.42
CA MET A 175 -8.38 23.47 19.76
C MET A 175 -6.84 23.46 19.69
N ALA A 176 -6.15 24.46 20.24
CA ALA A 176 -4.69 24.55 20.17
C ALA A 176 -4.01 23.24 20.61
N GLY A 177 -3.14 22.73 19.74
CA GLY A 177 -2.43 21.46 19.97
C GLY A 177 -3.21 20.21 19.59
N GLN A 178 -4.46 20.32 19.11
CA GLN A 178 -5.21 19.16 18.64
C GLN A 178 -4.90 18.84 17.17
N PHE A 179 -4.92 17.56 16.85
CA PHE A 179 -4.77 17.08 15.50
C PHE A 179 -5.98 17.48 14.65
N ILE A 180 -5.71 17.99 13.46
CA ILE A 180 -6.73 18.36 12.48
C ILE A 180 -6.77 17.28 11.37
N ASN A 181 -5.69 17.12 10.65
CA ASN A 181 -5.54 16.14 9.58
C ASN A 181 -4.05 15.88 9.28
N PHE A 182 -3.79 14.98 8.35
CA PHE A 182 -2.47 14.91 7.73
C PHE A 182 -2.36 15.97 6.63
N ASP A 183 -1.35 16.81 6.71
CA ASP A 183 -1.04 17.84 5.70
C ASP A 183 -0.26 17.20 4.54
N GLN A 184 -0.91 16.22 3.92
CA GLN A 184 -0.34 15.41 2.83
C GLN A 184 -1.42 15.12 1.80
N ASN A 185 -1.01 15.07 0.53
CA ASN A 185 -1.90 14.70 -0.55
C ASN A 185 -2.28 13.21 -0.46
N LYS A 186 -3.50 12.89 -0.86
CA LYS A 186 -3.90 11.49 -1.06
C LYS A 186 -3.47 11.05 -2.45
N THR A 187 -2.36 10.37 -2.54
CA THR A 187 -1.94 9.68 -3.76
C THR A 187 -2.79 8.43 -3.95
N TRP A 188 -3.48 8.36 -5.08
CA TRP A 188 -4.31 7.20 -5.46
C TRP A 188 -3.51 6.20 -6.29
N TRP A 189 -2.70 6.70 -7.22
CA TRP A 189 -1.84 5.90 -8.07
C TRP A 189 -0.45 6.52 -8.19
N ARG A 190 0.56 5.69 -8.06
CA ARG A 190 1.96 6.08 -8.24
C ARG A 190 2.72 5.04 -9.07
N LEU A 191 3.86 5.43 -9.58
CA LEU A 191 4.61 4.64 -10.56
C LEU A 191 5.02 3.26 -10.02
N ALA A 192 5.29 3.12 -8.73
CA ALA A 192 5.60 1.82 -8.14
C ALA A 192 4.42 0.83 -8.23
N ASP A 193 3.17 1.31 -8.06
CA ASP A 193 1.98 0.48 -8.28
C ASP A 193 1.92 -0.01 -9.73
N ILE A 194 2.23 0.86 -10.70
CA ILE A 194 2.23 0.51 -12.14
C ILE A 194 3.30 -0.53 -12.47
N TYR A 195 4.52 -0.40 -11.90
CA TYR A 195 5.56 -1.44 -12.07
C TYR A 195 5.09 -2.79 -11.53
N LEU A 196 4.56 -2.83 -10.32
CA LEU A 196 4.12 -4.08 -9.70
C LEU A 196 2.85 -4.65 -10.35
N LEU A 197 1.95 -3.81 -10.87
CA LEU A 197 0.81 -4.26 -11.65
C LEU A 197 1.26 -4.87 -12.99
N ARG A 198 2.28 -4.27 -13.63
CA ARG A 198 2.88 -4.84 -14.85
C ARG A 198 3.60 -6.14 -14.56
N ALA A 199 4.31 -6.25 -13.44
CA ALA A 199 4.92 -7.50 -13.00
C ALA A 199 3.88 -8.62 -12.84
N GLU A 200 2.76 -8.35 -12.17
CA GLU A 200 1.64 -9.30 -12.03
C GLU A 200 1.10 -9.72 -13.41
N CYS A 201 0.85 -8.75 -14.25
CA CYS A 201 0.37 -8.97 -15.61
C CYS A 201 1.29 -9.88 -16.42
N ARG A 202 2.59 -9.59 -16.44
CA ARG A 202 3.61 -10.36 -17.14
C ARG A 202 3.75 -11.77 -16.61
N ALA A 203 3.68 -11.95 -15.30
CA ALA A 203 3.65 -13.28 -14.68
C ALA A 203 2.44 -14.11 -15.14
N ARG A 204 1.27 -13.49 -15.35
CA ARG A 204 0.06 -14.14 -15.87
C ARG A 204 0.12 -14.41 -17.38
N LEU A 205 0.88 -13.62 -18.10
CA LEU A 205 1.13 -13.80 -19.55
C LEU A 205 2.33 -14.72 -19.84
N ASN A 206 2.93 -15.34 -18.81
CA ASN A 206 4.12 -16.18 -18.89
C ASN A 206 5.41 -15.45 -19.32
N ASP A 207 5.44 -14.11 -19.29
CA ASP A 207 6.67 -13.33 -19.37
C ASP A 207 7.34 -13.25 -18.00
N ARG A 208 7.91 -14.37 -17.57
CA ARG A 208 8.56 -14.49 -16.26
C ARG A 208 9.74 -13.52 -16.11
N ALA A 209 10.55 -13.37 -17.12
CA ALA A 209 11.73 -12.50 -17.08
C ALA A 209 11.35 -11.03 -16.93
N GLY A 210 10.36 -10.55 -17.67
CA GLY A 210 9.83 -9.20 -17.55
C GLY A 210 9.17 -8.95 -16.20
N ALA A 211 8.45 -9.93 -15.67
CA ALA A 211 7.84 -9.85 -14.33
C ALA A 211 8.89 -9.70 -13.22
N ILE A 212 9.96 -10.49 -13.26
CA ILE A 212 11.06 -10.44 -12.29
C ILE A 212 11.82 -9.10 -12.42
N ALA A 213 12.02 -8.58 -13.63
CA ALA A 213 12.67 -7.30 -13.83
C ALA A 213 11.90 -6.15 -13.18
N ASP A 214 10.58 -6.09 -13.36
CA ASP A 214 9.72 -5.08 -12.75
C ASP A 214 9.65 -5.21 -11.23
N LEU A 215 9.52 -6.42 -10.70
CA LEU A 215 9.58 -6.72 -9.27
C LEU A 215 10.88 -6.22 -8.65
N ASN A 216 12.01 -6.60 -9.26
CA ASN A 216 13.32 -6.21 -8.77
C ASN A 216 13.62 -4.72 -8.93
N LYS A 217 12.94 -3.99 -9.82
CA LYS A 217 13.06 -2.53 -9.90
C LYS A 217 12.62 -1.87 -8.60
N ILE A 218 11.53 -2.35 -8.00
CA ILE A 218 11.01 -1.84 -6.73
C ILE A 218 11.89 -2.31 -5.56
N ARG A 219 12.27 -3.59 -5.53
CA ARG A 219 13.15 -4.13 -4.48
C ARG A 219 14.53 -3.47 -4.46
N ASN A 220 15.12 -3.19 -5.61
CA ASN A 220 16.40 -2.50 -5.70
C ASN A 220 16.33 -1.08 -5.12
N ARG A 221 15.24 -0.33 -5.35
CA ARG A 221 15.02 0.97 -4.73
C ARG A 221 14.98 0.88 -3.21
N ALA A 222 14.30 -0.13 -2.69
CA ALA A 222 14.18 -0.39 -1.26
C ALA A 222 15.44 -1.03 -0.65
N LYS A 223 16.46 -1.36 -1.45
CA LYS A 223 17.60 -2.21 -1.06
C LYS A 223 17.20 -3.58 -0.50
N ALA A 224 15.98 -4.00 -0.73
CA ALA A 224 15.48 -5.30 -0.34
C ALA A 224 16.15 -6.44 -1.14
N LYS A 225 16.07 -7.66 -0.61
CA LYS A 225 16.56 -8.86 -1.30
C LYS A 225 15.90 -9.02 -2.66
N ARG A 226 16.69 -9.25 -3.69
CA ARG A 226 16.18 -9.54 -5.04
C ARG A 226 15.44 -10.87 -5.03
N TYR A 227 14.40 -10.98 -5.87
CA TYR A 227 13.65 -12.22 -6.03
C TYR A 227 14.58 -13.38 -6.42
N ASN A 228 14.37 -14.51 -5.79
CA ASN A 228 14.95 -15.79 -6.18
C ASN A 228 13.87 -16.88 -6.25
N GLU A 229 14.17 -17.96 -6.95
CA GLU A 229 13.22 -19.04 -7.22
C GLU A 229 12.85 -19.87 -5.97
N SER A 230 13.53 -19.70 -4.85
CA SER A 230 13.17 -20.37 -3.59
C SER A 230 12.07 -19.65 -2.82
N GLU A 231 11.79 -18.38 -3.19
CA GLU A 231 10.72 -17.64 -2.55
C GLU A 231 9.35 -18.25 -2.90
N TYR A 232 8.56 -18.52 -1.87
CA TYR A 232 7.20 -19.03 -1.99
C TYR A 232 7.10 -20.23 -2.94
N ASP A 233 8.07 -21.17 -2.86
CA ASP A 233 8.13 -22.37 -3.71
C ASP A 233 8.09 -22.05 -5.22
N GLY A 234 8.72 -20.96 -5.65
CA GLY A 234 8.75 -20.49 -7.03
C GLY A 234 7.47 -19.81 -7.51
N ASN A 235 6.53 -19.54 -6.61
CA ASN A 235 5.29 -18.83 -6.96
C ASN A 235 5.51 -17.34 -7.15
N LEU A 236 6.00 -16.95 -8.32
CA LEU A 236 6.28 -15.56 -8.67
C LEU A 236 5.07 -14.64 -8.50
N ARG A 237 3.85 -15.10 -8.83
CA ARG A 237 2.64 -14.27 -8.66
C ARG A 237 2.38 -13.95 -7.19
N TYR A 238 2.61 -14.91 -6.31
CA TYR A 238 2.47 -14.69 -4.87
C TYR A 238 3.58 -13.78 -4.34
N ALA A 239 4.82 -13.93 -4.83
CA ALA A 239 5.92 -13.02 -4.49
C ALA A 239 5.61 -11.57 -4.88
N ILE A 240 5.03 -11.34 -6.07
CA ILE A 240 4.60 -10.01 -6.52
C ILE A 240 3.45 -9.48 -5.65
N PHE A 241 2.49 -10.32 -5.29
CA PHE A 241 1.41 -9.94 -4.37
C PHE A 241 1.96 -9.50 -3.01
N LYS A 242 2.87 -10.25 -2.42
CA LYS A 242 3.53 -9.89 -1.15
C LYS A 242 4.38 -8.62 -1.28
N GLU A 243 4.99 -8.38 -2.43
CA GLU A 243 5.72 -7.13 -2.68
C GLU A 243 4.78 -5.93 -2.78
N ARG A 244 3.62 -6.09 -3.43
CA ARG A 244 2.57 -5.05 -3.45
C ARG A 244 2.08 -4.73 -2.04
N GLU A 245 1.90 -5.76 -1.21
CA GLU A 245 1.49 -5.61 0.19
C GLU A 245 2.50 -4.76 0.98
N LYS A 246 3.81 -4.99 0.79
CA LYS A 246 4.89 -4.22 1.42
C LYS A 246 4.96 -2.78 0.88
N GLU A 247 5.02 -2.65 -0.43
CA GLU A 247 5.26 -1.38 -1.10
C GLU A 247 4.08 -0.41 -0.94
N LEU A 248 2.86 -0.92 -1.08
CA LEU A 248 1.63 -0.14 -1.06
C LEU A 248 0.91 -0.20 0.31
N LEU A 249 1.62 -0.60 1.36
CA LEU A 249 1.08 -0.67 2.71
C LEU A 249 0.43 0.67 3.10
N MET A 250 -0.77 0.62 3.66
CA MET A 250 -1.59 1.78 4.05
C MET A 250 -2.05 2.70 2.89
N GLU A 251 -1.90 2.30 1.63
CA GLU A 251 -2.38 3.08 0.48
C GLU A 251 -3.79 2.68 0.00
N GLY A 252 -4.37 1.63 0.61
CA GLY A 252 -5.75 1.21 0.34
C GLY A 252 -5.89 0.20 -0.81
N THR A 253 -4.80 -0.39 -1.29
CA THR A 253 -4.80 -1.30 -2.44
C THR A 253 -4.99 -2.78 -2.07
N ARG A 254 -4.59 -3.18 -0.85
CA ARG A 254 -4.50 -4.58 -0.43
C ARG A 254 -5.80 -5.37 -0.63
N TYR A 255 -6.94 -4.79 -0.30
CA TYR A 255 -8.23 -5.44 -0.47
C TYR A 255 -8.50 -5.84 -1.92
N PHE A 256 -8.25 -4.93 -2.85
CA PHE A 256 -8.40 -5.17 -4.28
C PHE A 256 -7.39 -6.20 -4.80
N ASP A 257 -6.16 -6.17 -4.29
CA ASP A 257 -5.11 -7.13 -4.66
C ASP A 257 -5.46 -8.55 -4.19
N VAL A 258 -5.98 -8.70 -2.97
CA VAL A 258 -6.46 -9.99 -2.43
C VAL A 258 -7.56 -10.57 -3.29
N LEU A 259 -8.58 -9.78 -3.62
CA LEU A 259 -9.71 -10.24 -4.46
C LEU A 259 -9.25 -10.54 -5.88
N ARG A 260 -8.48 -9.66 -6.51
CA ARG A 260 -8.01 -9.86 -7.89
C ARG A 260 -7.17 -11.12 -8.05
N ASN A 261 -6.44 -11.52 -7.03
CA ASN A 261 -5.63 -12.72 -7.03
C ASN A 261 -6.35 -13.98 -6.50
N GLY A 262 -7.57 -13.86 -5.97
CA GLY A 262 -8.31 -14.97 -5.39
C GLY A 262 -7.78 -15.43 -4.03
N TYR A 263 -6.99 -14.60 -3.34
CA TYR A 263 -6.35 -14.95 -2.07
C TYR A 263 -7.22 -14.65 -0.83
N TYR A 264 -8.51 -14.37 -1.00
CA TYR A 264 -9.39 -14.03 0.11
C TYR A 264 -9.52 -15.13 1.17
N LYS A 265 -9.40 -16.40 0.79
CA LYS A 265 -9.43 -17.54 1.74
C LYS A 265 -8.15 -17.70 2.57
N THR A 266 -7.02 -17.24 2.05
CA THR A 266 -5.70 -17.43 2.68
C THR A 266 -5.18 -16.17 3.35
N GLU A 267 -5.49 -15.00 2.80
CA GLU A 267 -4.94 -13.72 3.22
C GLU A 267 -5.90 -12.88 4.08
N LEU A 268 -7.16 -13.28 4.22
CA LEU A 268 -8.12 -12.67 5.13
C LEU A 268 -8.41 -13.63 6.29
N TYR A 269 -8.52 -13.09 7.50
CA TYR A 269 -8.76 -13.85 8.72
C TYR A 269 -10.23 -13.78 9.14
N GLY A 270 -10.62 -14.67 10.06
CA GLY A 270 -11.97 -14.70 10.61
C GLY A 270 -12.99 -15.37 9.68
N ASN A 271 -14.20 -14.84 9.63
CA ASN A 271 -15.32 -15.43 8.90
C ASN A 271 -15.07 -15.57 7.39
N PHE A 272 -14.17 -14.78 6.84
CA PHE A 272 -13.83 -14.81 5.41
C PHE A 272 -13.24 -16.15 4.95
N ARG A 273 -12.64 -16.93 5.84
CA ARG A 273 -12.10 -18.26 5.50
C ARG A 273 -13.17 -19.27 5.11
N ASN A 274 -14.39 -19.09 5.60
CA ASN A 274 -15.51 -19.99 5.39
C ASN A 274 -16.42 -19.56 4.24
N VAL A 275 -16.11 -18.45 3.57
CA VAL A 275 -16.88 -17.94 2.45
C VAL A 275 -16.69 -18.83 1.23
N SER A 276 -17.77 -19.28 0.62
CA SER A 276 -17.73 -20.03 -0.64
C SER A 276 -17.50 -19.09 -1.84
N ASP A 277 -17.09 -19.67 -2.98
CA ASP A 277 -16.95 -18.88 -4.21
C ASP A 277 -18.31 -18.34 -4.65
N GLN A 278 -19.41 -19.04 -4.36
CA GLN A 278 -20.76 -18.58 -4.66
C GLN A 278 -21.15 -17.38 -3.80
N ASP A 279 -20.83 -17.39 -2.50
CA ASP A 279 -21.08 -16.24 -1.62
C ASP A 279 -20.36 -14.98 -2.12
N VAL A 280 -19.14 -15.13 -2.66
CA VAL A 280 -18.39 -14.01 -3.26
C VAL A 280 -19.09 -13.50 -4.52
N VAL A 281 -19.60 -14.39 -5.38
CA VAL A 281 -20.36 -14.04 -6.58
C VAL A 281 -21.68 -13.34 -6.21
N ASP A 282 -22.34 -13.80 -5.16
CA ASP A 282 -23.63 -13.25 -4.71
C ASP A 282 -23.47 -11.94 -3.91
N GLY A 283 -22.23 -11.54 -3.64
CA GLY A 283 -21.92 -10.31 -2.89
C GLY A 283 -22.17 -10.39 -1.39
N VAL A 284 -22.47 -11.56 -0.83
CA VAL A 284 -22.66 -11.75 0.61
C VAL A 284 -21.40 -11.41 1.41
N PHE A 285 -20.26 -11.48 0.75
CA PHE A 285 -18.96 -11.16 1.30
C PHE A 285 -18.77 -9.66 1.65
N PHE A 286 -19.56 -8.78 1.09
CA PHE A 286 -19.42 -7.32 1.18
C PHE A 286 -20.44 -6.66 2.12
N ASN A 287 -21.24 -7.42 2.81
CA ASN A 287 -22.25 -6.92 3.74
C ASN A 287 -21.73 -6.86 5.19
#